data_feed0ec089f3bc22f4b03962954c2b82
#
_entry.id   feed0ec089f3bc22f4b03962954c2b82
#
_cell.length_a   1.000
_cell.length_b   1.000
_cell.length_c   1.000
_cell.angle_alpha   90.00
_cell.angle_beta   90.00
_cell.angle_gamma   90.00
#
_symmetry.space_group_name_H-M   'P 1'
#
loop_
_entity.id
_entity.type
_entity.pdbx_description
1 polymer ?
#
loop_
_entity_poly.entity_id
_entity_poly.type
_entity_poly.pdbx_seq_one_letter_code
_entity_poly.pdbx_strand_id
1 'polypeptide(L)'
;VALRRDESLPLTEDTYLDLMADIVWTPGVRYLQPEEAGINRFSFVIHPLNVGFIHRHPAFRFTKYLPDDLVEAVSAYMPPMYVSRITGGKSPATGQRIEGYLYTLGSTPRQMMKHDATFTYKQLNQVARMAERKGARILGLGAFTSVVGDAGITTAHEADIAITSGNSLTVAMTLEAAKKAVQLMGAADLTKGKVMIGGATGSIASVCSRLIAQAIKNVVLVS
;
A
#
# COMPACT_ATOMS: atom_id res chain seq x y z
N VAL A 1 -28.81 6.85 6.04
CA VAL A 1 -28.16 5.55 5.95
C VAL A 1 -28.24 4.91 7.31
N ALA A 2 -29.06 3.84 7.47
CA ALA A 2 -29.12 3.11 8.72
C ALA A 2 -27.86 2.23 8.81
N LEU A 3 -26.94 2.61 9.67
CA LEU A 3 -25.84 1.75 10.10
C LEU A 3 -26.47 0.59 10.88
N ARG A 4 -26.48 -0.60 10.32
CA ARG A 4 -26.66 -1.80 11.12
C ARG A 4 -25.39 -1.95 11.96
N ARG A 5 -25.53 -1.68 13.24
CA ARG A 5 -24.54 -2.00 14.25
C ARG A 5 -24.34 -3.50 14.26
N ASP A 6 -23.15 -3.96 14.00
CA ASP A 6 -22.78 -5.33 14.35
C ASP A 6 -22.61 -5.35 15.86
N GLU A 7 -23.61 -5.87 16.54
CA GLU A 7 -23.65 -5.91 18.01
C GLU A 7 -22.57 -6.82 18.62
N SER A 8 -21.83 -7.55 17.77
CA SER A 8 -20.78 -8.48 18.20
C SER A 8 -19.42 -7.80 18.40
N LEU A 9 -19.22 -6.56 17.90
CA LEU A 9 -17.96 -5.84 18.05
C LEU A 9 -17.95 -4.97 19.31
N PRO A 10 -17.00 -5.17 20.23
CA PRO A 10 -16.87 -4.30 21.39
C PRO A 10 -16.56 -2.87 20.93
N LEU A 11 -17.22 -1.89 21.53
CA LEU A 11 -16.93 -0.47 21.32
C LEU A 11 -15.59 -0.13 22.02
N THR A 12 -14.50 -0.42 21.35
CA THR A 12 -13.18 0.06 21.73
C THR A 12 -12.93 1.42 21.06
N GLU A 13 -11.96 2.19 21.56
CA GLU A 13 -11.55 3.45 20.95
C GLU A 13 -11.18 3.25 19.46
N ASP A 14 -10.47 2.17 19.16
CA ASP A 14 -10.09 1.81 17.79
C ASP A 14 -11.31 1.52 16.90
N THR A 15 -12.29 0.75 17.37
CA THR A 15 -13.51 0.47 16.61
C THR A 15 -14.38 1.72 16.42
N TYR A 16 -14.35 2.66 17.37
CA TYR A 16 -15.03 3.94 17.24
C TYR A 16 -14.36 4.83 16.19
N LEU A 17 -13.03 4.95 16.22
CA LEU A 17 -12.25 5.71 15.24
C LEU A 17 -12.42 5.14 13.83
N ASP A 18 -12.41 3.83 13.69
CA ASP A 18 -12.65 3.13 12.44
C ASP A 18 -14.07 3.42 11.90
N LEU A 19 -15.07 3.36 12.77
CA LEU A 19 -16.46 3.65 12.41
C LEU A 19 -16.62 5.12 11.99
N MET A 20 -15.98 6.04 12.71
CA MET A 20 -15.97 7.47 12.36
C MET A 20 -15.27 7.73 11.03
N ALA A 21 -14.14 7.06 10.76
CA ALA A 21 -13.46 7.15 9.46
C ALA A 21 -14.39 6.68 8.32
N ASP A 22 -15.08 5.57 8.50
CA ASP A 22 -16.02 5.08 7.50
C ASP A 22 -17.22 6.02 7.30
N ILE A 23 -17.74 6.62 8.35
CA ILE A 23 -18.91 7.53 8.28
C ILE A 23 -18.53 8.89 7.71
N VAL A 24 -17.47 9.49 8.23
CA VAL A 24 -17.10 10.88 7.92
C VAL A 24 -16.44 10.98 6.55
N TRP A 25 -15.57 10.03 6.21
CA TRP A 25 -14.75 10.11 5.02
C TRP A 25 -15.27 9.30 3.83
N THR A 26 -16.25 8.42 4.05
CA THR A 26 -16.81 7.56 3.01
C THR A 26 -18.33 7.53 3.00
N PRO A 27 -18.99 8.69 2.83
CA PRO A 27 -20.44 8.70 2.74
C PRO A 27 -20.91 7.82 1.57
N GLY A 28 -21.81 6.89 1.84
CA GLY A 28 -22.36 5.97 0.83
C GLY A 28 -21.62 4.65 0.63
N VAL A 29 -20.61 4.35 1.43
CA VAL A 29 -20.00 3.00 1.41
C VAL A 29 -20.98 1.99 2.00
N ARG A 30 -21.30 0.99 1.19
CA ARG A 30 -22.13 -0.16 1.62
C ARG A 30 -21.23 -1.20 2.28
N TYR A 31 -21.65 -1.72 3.43
CA TYR A 31 -21.11 -2.97 3.95
C TYR A 31 -21.48 -4.13 3.01
N LEU A 32 -20.68 -5.19 3.07
CA LEU A 32 -20.91 -6.40 2.28
C LEU A 32 -22.35 -6.92 2.43
N GLN A 33 -22.98 -7.16 1.30
CA GLN A 33 -24.22 -7.91 1.27
C GLN A 33 -23.89 -9.41 1.06
N PRO A 34 -24.70 -10.33 1.62
CA PRO A 34 -24.49 -11.77 1.45
C PRO A 34 -24.42 -12.22 -0.03
N GLU A 35 -25.12 -11.54 -0.91
CA GLU A 35 -25.16 -11.81 -2.36
C GLU A 35 -23.83 -11.50 -3.07
N GLU A 36 -22.93 -10.80 -2.40
CA GLU A 36 -21.58 -10.50 -2.89
C GLU A 36 -20.53 -11.56 -2.49
N ALA A 37 -20.99 -12.66 -1.86
CA ALA A 37 -20.13 -13.82 -1.61
C ALA A 37 -19.65 -14.39 -2.94
N GLY A 38 -18.34 -14.68 -3.04
CA GLY A 38 -17.72 -15.16 -4.29
C GLY A 38 -16.97 -14.11 -5.08
N ILE A 39 -16.99 -12.84 -4.67
CA ILE A 39 -16.09 -11.81 -5.20
C ILE A 39 -14.77 -11.84 -4.43
N ASN A 40 -13.65 -11.97 -5.15
CA ASN A 40 -12.34 -11.84 -4.53
C ASN A 40 -12.03 -10.35 -4.27
N ARG A 41 -11.81 -10.00 -3.02
CA ARG A 41 -11.55 -8.62 -2.62
C ARG A 41 -10.13 -8.44 -2.12
N PHE A 42 -9.54 -7.33 -2.54
CA PHE A 42 -8.22 -6.88 -2.11
C PHE A 42 -8.26 -5.40 -1.73
N SER A 43 -7.25 -4.94 -1.07
CA SER A 43 -7.10 -3.53 -0.73
C SER A 43 -5.67 -3.06 -0.96
N PHE A 44 -5.52 -1.76 -1.18
CA PHE A 44 -4.23 -1.09 -1.16
C PHE A 44 -4.28 0.13 -0.25
N VAL A 45 -3.17 0.41 0.40
CA VAL A 45 -2.96 1.66 1.12
C VAL A 45 -1.82 2.44 0.47
N ILE A 46 -2.06 3.73 0.29
CA ILE A 46 -1.09 4.70 -0.22
C ILE A 46 -0.97 5.86 0.76
N HIS A 47 -0.19 6.86 0.41
CA HIS A 47 -0.05 8.10 1.17
C HIS A 47 0.23 9.28 0.21
N PRO A 48 -0.01 10.53 0.59
CA PRO A 48 0.40 11.69 -0.20
C PRO A 48 1.93 11.76 -0.26
N LEU A 49 2.50 11.98 -1.44
CA LEU A 49 3.95 12.08 -1.61
C LEU A 49 4.51 13.36 -0.96
N ASN A 50 3.72 14.42 -0.95
CA ASN A 50 4.02 15.69 -0.31
C ASN A 50 2.71 16.45 -0.05
N VAL A 51 2.80 17.58 0.64
CA VAL A 51 1.65 18.44 1.01
C VAL A 51 0.85 18.91 -0.21
N GLY A 52 1.47 19.09 -1.36
CA GLY A 52 0.79 19.50 -2.59
C GLY A 52 -0.29 18.52 -3.05
N PHE A 53 -0.17 17.22 -2.71
CA PHE A 53 -1.24 16.24 -2.96
C PHE A 53 -2.44 16.47 -2.06
N ILE A 54 -2.22 16.91 -0.81
CA ILE A 54 -3.28 17.25 0.15
C ILE A 54 -4.03 18.48 -0.37
N HIS A 55 -3.34 19.53 -0.78
CA HIS A 55 -3.94 20.75 -1.33
C HIS A 55 -4.80 20.53 -2.59
N ARG A 56 -4.45 19.54 -3.40
CA ARG A 56 -5.19 19.21 -4.63
C ARG A 56 -6.50 18.48 -4.37
N HIS A 57 -6.61 17.82 -3.21
CA HIS A 57 -7.84 17.09 -2.89
C HIS A 57 -9.01 18.07 -2.68
N PRO A 58 -10.18 17.85 -3.31
CA PRO A 58 -11.29 18.81 -3.26
C PRO A 58 -11.70 19.21 -1.85
N ALA A 59 -11.76 18.26 -0.91
CA ALA A 59 -12.13 18.50 0.48
C ALA A 59 -11.10 19.31 1.28
N PHE A 60 -9.83 19.33 0.83
CA PHE A 60 -8.72 19.98 1.52
C PHE A 60 -8.17 21.19 0.77
N ARG A 61 -8.85 21.70 -0.26
CA ARG A 61 -8.39 22.87 -1.03
C ARG A 61 -8.13 24.12 -0.20
N PHE A 62 -8.84 24.27 0.91
CA PHE A 62 -8.65 25.39 1.82
C PHE A 62 -7.29 25.38 2.50
N THR A 63 -6.64 24.20 2.60
CA THR A 63 -5.33 24.07 3.25
C THR A 63 -4.20 24.77 2.50
N LYS A 64 -4.39 25.10 1.21
CA LYS A 64 -3.43 25.91 0.44
C LYS A 64 -3.18 27.32 0.98
N TYR A 65 -4.04 27.81 1.87
CA TYR A 65 -3.88 29.08 2.55
C TYR A 65 -3.20 28.97 3.91
N LEU A 66 -2.83 27.76 4.33
CA LEU A 66 -2.15 27.47 5.58
C LEU A 66 -0.67 27.14 5.32
N PRO A 67 0.21 27.32 6.31
CA PRO A 67 1.61 26.90 6.20
C PRO A 67 1.71 25.39 5.93
N ASP A 68 2.53 25.01 4.97
CA ASP A 68 2.71 23.62 4.53
C ASP A 68 3.09 22.68 5.68
N ASP A 69 4.00 23.12 6.57
CA ASP A 69 4.44 22.33 7.72
C ASP A 69 3.29 22.07 8.71
N LEU A 70 2.38 23.02 8.88
CA LEU A 70 1.19 22.85 9.72
C LEU A 70 0.23 21.83 9.09
N VAL A 71 -0.04 21.98 7.78
CA VAL A 71 -0.93 21.06 7.06
C VAL A 71 -0.39 19.64 7.11
N GLU A 72 0.91 19.47 6.87
CA GLU A 72 1.57 18.18 6.89
C GLU A 72 1.57 17.55 8.30
N ALA A 73 1.82 18.35 9.33
CA ALA A 73 1.78 17.88 10.70
C ALA A 73 0.36 17.45 11.13
N VAL A 74 -0.65 18.25 10.82
CA VAL A 74 -2.05 17.93 11.15
C VAL A 74 -2.55 16.72 10.36
N SER A 75 -2.26 16.68 9.06
CA SER A 75 -2.72 15.55 8.23
C SER A 75 -2.14 14.21 8.65
N ALA A 76 -0.93 14.20 9.24
CA ALA A 76 -0.32 12.96 9.73
C ALA A 76 -1.15 12.27 10.82
N TYR A 77 -1.91 13.02 11.61
CA TYR A 77 -2.77 12.48 12.66
C TYR A 77 -4.20 12.19 12.21
N MET A 78 -4.52 12.47 10.95
CA MET A 78 -5.84 12.12 10.41
C MET A 78 -5.98 10.60 10.31
N PRO A 79 -7.19 10.07 10.60
CA PRO A 79 -7.44 8.65 10.40
C PRO A 79 -7.26 8.28 8.92
N PRO A 80 -6.93 7.03 8.61
CA PRO A 80 -6.90 6.55 7.23
C PRO A 80 -8.22 6.78 6.52
N MET A 81 -8.14 7.15 5.25
CA MET A 81 -9.31 7.51 4.45
C MET A 81 -9.50 6.52 3.31
N TYR A 82 -10.74 6.17 3.04
CA TYR A 82 -11.11 5.48 1.82
C TYR A 82 -11.03 6.44 0.63
N VAL A 83 -10.42 6.00 -0.45
CA VAL A 83 -10.24 6.84 -1.66
C VAL A 83 -11.17 6.40 -2.78
N SER A 84 -11.15 5.11 -3.12
CA SER A 84 -11.91 4.61 -4.27
C SER A 84 -12.13 3.10 -4.23
N ARG A 85 -13.13 2.65 -5.01
CA ARG A 85 -13.39 1.25 -5.31
C ARG A 85 -12.89 0.93 -6.71
N ILE A 86 -12.16 -0.16 -6.83
CA ILE A 86 -11.68 -0.72 -8.10
C ILE A 86 -12.67 -1.82 -8.51
N THR A 87 -13.33 -1.65 -9.64
CA THR A 87 -14.35 -2.58 -10.13
C THR A 87 -14.06 -2.99 -11.56
N GLY A 88 -14.82 -3.99 -12.06
CA GLY A 88 -14.74 -4.45 -13.44
C GLY A 88 -13.65 -5.49 -13.71
N GLY A 89 -12.82 -5.81 -12.69
CA GLY A 89 -11.85 -6.89 -12.80
C GLY A 89 -12.51 -8.27 -12.86
N LYS A 90 -11.97 -9.14 -13.72
CA LYS A 90 -12.37 -10.55 -13.81
C LYS A 90 -11.12 -11.40 -14.02
N SER A 91 -11.00 -12.49 -13.27
CA SER A 91 -9.90 -13.43 -13.45
C SER A 91 -10.04 -14.14 -14.81
N PRO A 92 -9.05 -14.07 -15.69
CA PRO A 92 -9.12 -14.80 -16.97
C PRO A 92 -9.09 -16.32 -16.78
N ALA A 93 -8.47 -16.80 -15.70
CA ALA A 93 -8.37 -18.24 -15.44
C ALA A 93 -9.64 -18.84 -14.86
N THR A 94 -10.30 -18.13 -13.93
CA THR A 94 -11.45 -18.69 -13.18
C THR A 94 -12.77 -18.02 -13.52
N GLY A 95 -12.77 -16.90 -14.25
CA GLY A 95 -13.96 -16.10 -14.49
C GLY A 95 -14.48 -15.34 -13.27
N GLN A 96 -13.83 -15.47 -12.12
CA GLN A 96 -14.25 -14.89 -10.86
C GLN A 96 -14.08 -13.36 -10.86
N ARG A 97 -15.06 -12.64 -10.32
CA ARG A 97 -15.00 -11.18 -10.17
C ARG A 97 -13.98 -10.78 -9.12
N ILE A 98 -13.31 -9.66 -9.37
CA ILE A 98 -12.30 -9.08 -8.50
C ILE A 98 -12.70 -7.64 -8.19
N GLU A 99 -12.65 -7.28 -6.93
CA GLU A 99 -12.86 -5.91 -6.45
C GLU A 99 -11.72 -5.47 -5.57
N GLY A 100 -11.40 -4.18 -5.64
CA GLY A 100 -10.37 -3.60 -4.80
C GLY A 100 -10.84 -2.32 -4.11
N TYR A 101 -10.20 -2.03 -2.99
CA TYR A 101 -10.41 -0.81 -2.23
C TYR A 101 -9.08 -0.08 -2.04
N LEU A 102 -9.08 1.22 -2.33
CA LEU A 102 -7.91 2.06 -2.15
C LEU A 102 -8.12 2.93 -0.91
N TYR A 103 -7.16 2.87 -0.01
CA TYR A 103 -7.07 3.71 1.18
C TYR A 103 -5.87 4.63 1.10
N THR A 104 -5.89 5.73 1.84
CA THR A 104 -4.74 6.61 2.01
C THR A 104 -4.53 6.96 3.46
N LEU A 105 -3.28 7.00 3.88
CA LEU A 105 -2.89 7.66 5.12
C LEU A 105 -2.82 9.17 4.89
N GLY A 106 -2.95 9.96 5.93
CA GLY A 106 -2.70 11.40 5.88
C GLY A 106 -1.22 11.77 5.96
N SER A 107 -0.37 10.85 6.41
CA SER A 107 1.07 11.06 6.60
C SER A 107 1.83 11.09 5.28
N THR A 108 2.69 12.09 5.11
CA THR A 108 3.73 12.09 4.06
C THR A 108 4.94 11.24 4.48
N PRO A 109 5.84 10.85 3.55
CA PRO A 109 7.07 10.14 3.91
C PRO A 109 7.91 10.89 4.94
N ARG A 110 7.97 12.24 4.86
CA ARG A 110 8.68 13.07 5.82
C ARG A 110 8.12 12.92 7.23
N GLN A 111 6.80 12.88 7.37
CA GLN A 111 6.15 12.68 8.67
C GLN A 111 6.32 11.25 9.18
N MET A 112 6.21 10.25 8.31
CA MET A 112 6.45 8.85 8.68
C MET A 112 7.88 8.62 9.20
N MET A 113 8.89 9.31 8.61
CA MET A 113 10.26 9.22 9.09
C MET A 113 10.54 10.04 10.35
N LYS A 114 9.73 11.07 10.62
CA LYS A 114 9.87 11.92 11.81
C LYS A 114 9.32 11.25 13.07
N HIS A 115 8.29 10.42 12.91
CA HIS A 115 7.67 9.66 13.98
C HIS A 115 8.33 8.29 14.15
N ASP A 116 8.14 7.68 15.32
CA ASP A 116 8.46 6.28 15.52
C ASP A 116 7.63 5.39 14.59
N ALA A 117 8.18 4.24 14.17
CA ALA A 117 7.52 3.34 13.23
C ALA A 117 6.16 2.83 13.74
N THR A 118 5.99 2.73 15.07
CA THR A 118 4.72 2.31 15.70
C THR A 118 3.57 3.27 15.39
N PHE A 119 3.86 4.54 15.15
CA PHE A 119 2.86 5.52 14.70
C PHE A 119 2.25 5.09 13.36
N THR A 120 3.08 4.71 12.41
CA THR A 120 2.62 4.24 11.09
C THR A 120 1.96 2.87 11.17
N TYR A 121 2.49 1.96 11.99
CA TYR A 121 1.89 0.62 12.17
C TYR A 121 0.46 0.70 12.70
N LYS A 122 0.16 1.56 13.68
CA LYS A 122 -1.21 1.78 14.16
C LYS A 122 -2.16 2.20 13.04
N GLN A 123 -1.73 3.11 12.17
CA GLN A 123 -2.54 3.54 11.01
C GLN A 123 -2.73 2.41 9.99
N LEU A 124 -1.69 1.62 9.72
CA LEU A 124 -1.77 0.48 8.80
C LEU A 124 -2.70 -0.61 9.33
N ASN A 125 -2.64 -0.91 10.61
CA ASN A 125 -3.56 -1.86 11.26
C ASN A 125 -5.01 -1.36 11.23
N GLN A 126 -5.22 -0.06 11.36
CA GLN A 126 -6.54 0.54 11.19
C GLN A 126 -7.04 0.33 9.75
N VAL A 127 -6.19 0.55 8.72
CA VAL A 127 -6.55 0.24 7.33
C VAL A 127 -6.85 -1.24 7.13
N ALA A 128 -6.06 -2.13 7.74
CA ALA A 128 -6.28 -3.58 7.64
C ALA A 128 -7.68 -3.95 8.17
N ARG A 129 -8.06 -3.45 9.35
CA ARG A 129 -9.41 -3.64 9.90
C ARG A 129 -10.51 -3.05 9.03
N MET A 130 -10.30 -1.86 8.44
CA MET A 130 -11.25 -1.25 7.50
C MET A 130 -11.42 -2.09 6.24
N ALA A 131 -10.33 -2.63 5.72
CA ALA A 131 -10.31 -3.49 4.54
C ALA A 131 -11.01 -4.83 4.79
N GLU A 132 -10.75 -5.43 5.95
CA GLU A 132 -11.37 -6.69 6.39
C GLU A 132 -12.90 -6.55 6.50
N ARG A 133 -13.40 -5.49 7.13
CA ARG A 133 -14.84 -5.21 7.21
C ARG A 133 -15.50 -5.08 5.85
N LYS A 134 -14.75 -4.72 4.80
CA LYS A 134 -15.23 -4.72 3.40
C LYS A 134 -15.00 -6.04 2.69
N GLY A 135 -14.57 -7.07 3.41
CA GLY A 135 -14.31 -8.42 2.91
C GLY A 135 -13.03 -8.57 2.10
N ALA A 136 -12.11 -7.62 2.19
CA ALA A 136 -10.79 -7.80 1.61
C ALA A 136 -10.02 -8.89 2.38
N ARG A 137 -9.30 -9.72 1.64
CA ARG A 137 -8.49 -10.81 2.21
C ARG A 137 -7.00 -10.49 2.20
N ILE A 138 -6.62 -9.43 1.51
CA ILE A 138 -5.23 -9.00 1.37
C ILE A 138 -5.18 -7.47 1.31
N LEU A 139 -4.20 -6.90 2.02
CA LEU A 139 -3.86 -5.49 1.96
C LEU A 139 -2.44 -5.32 1.40
N GLY A 140 -2.33 -4.61 0.28
CA GLY A 140 -1.06 -4.20 -0.30
C GLY A 140 -0.58 -2.89 0.32
N LEU A 141 0.65 -2.89 0.84
CA LEU A 141 1.32 -1.69 1.30
C LEU A 141 1.97 -0.99 0.10
N GLY A 142 1.45 0.17 -0.28
CA GLY A 142 1.92 0.92 -1.44
C GLY A 142 2.91 2.02 -1.08
N ALA A 143 3.80 2.34 -2.00
CA ALA A 143 4.77 3.42 -1.88
C ALA A 143 5.60 3.31 -0.58
N PHE A 144 5.74 4.39 0.17
CA PHE A 144 6.59 4.43 1.36
C PHE A 144 6.04 3.63 2.55
N THR A 145 4.73 3.29 2.56
CA THR A 145 4.15 2.45 3.62
C THR A 145 4.77 1.05 3.69
N SER A 146 5.34 0.56 2.58
CA SER A 146 6.06 -0.72 2.51
C SER A 146 7.52 -0.64 2.94
N VAL A 147 8.00 0.55 3.29
CA VAL A 147 9.43 0.80 3.62
C VAL A 147 9.60 1.17 5.09
N VAL A 148 8.59 1.80 5.71
CA VAL A 148 8.65 2.25 7.10
C VAL A 148 8.88 1.07 8.03
N GLY A 149 9.90 1.21 8.90
CA GLY A 149 10.22 0.22 9.91
C GLY A 149 10.68 -1.11 9.31
N ASP A 150 9.89 -2.16 9.53
CA ASP A 150 10.22 -3.55 9.17
C ASP A 150 9.56 -4.05 7.87
N ALA A 151 9.21 -3.15 6.97
CA ALA A 151 8.58 -3.47 5.69
C ALA A 151 7.22 -4.20 5.81
N GLY A 152 6.49 -3.94 6.89
CA GLY A 152 5.15 -4.45 7.12
C GLY A 152 5.07 -5.77 7.90
N ILE A 153 6.18 -6.26 8.43
CA ILE A 153 6.21 -7.50 9.23
C ILE A 153 5.36 -7.35 10.49
N THR A 154 5.55 -6.27 11.27
CA THR A 154 4.73 -6.00 12.46
C THR A 154 3.25 -5.90 12.09
N THR A 155 2.92 -5.15 11.05
CA THR A 155 1.53 -5.05 10.57
C THR A 155 0.96 -6.42 10.19
N ALA A 156 1.76 -7.29 9.54
CA ALA A 156 1.32 -8.63 9.17
C ALA A 156 1.08 -9.56 10.37
N HIS A 157 1.78 -9.34 11.47
CA HIS A 157 1.54 -10.09 12.72
C HIS A 157 0.31 -9.63 13.49
N GLU A 158 -0.07 -8.36 13.34
CA GLU A 158 -1.17 -7.75 14.08
C GLU A 158 -2.49 -7.72 13.29
N ALA A 159 -2.44 -7.89 11.96
CA ALA A 159 -3.61 -7.86 11.10
C ALA A 159 -4.23 -9.25 10.92
N ASP A 160 -5.56 -9.31 10.84
CA ASP A 160 -6.31 -10.54 10.58
C ASP A 160 -6.40 -10.89 9.08
N ILE A 161 -5.92 -10.00 8.20
CA ILE A 161 -5.84 -10.22 6.76
C ILE A 161 -4.38 -10.30 6.29
N ALA A 162 -4.15 -10.93 5.14
CA ALA A 162 -2.81 -11.05 4.58
C ALA A 162 -2.26 -9.66 4.21
N ILE A 163 -1.00 -9.40 4.57
CA ILE A 163 -0.28 -8.16 4.22
C ILE A 163 0.78 -8.48 3.17
N THR A 164 0.90 -7.61 2.16
CA THR A 164 1.95 -7.71 1.15
C THR A 164 2.56 -6.36 0.82
N SER A 165 3.87 -6.28 0.72
CA SER A 165 4.57 -5.09 0.20
C SER A 165 4.62 -5.05 -1.34
N GLY A 166 4.27 -6.15 -2.01
CA GLY A 166 4.41 -6.29 -3.46
C GLY A 166 5.86 -6.44 -3.96
N ASN A 167 6.85 -6.42 -3.09
CA ASN A 167 8.26 -6.42 -3.46
C ASN A 167 8.66 -7.63 -4.30
N SER A 168 8.12 -8.82 -4.03
CA SER A 168 8.42 -10.04 -4.80
C SER A 168 8.03 -9.90 -6.27
N LEU A 169 6.84 -9.35 -6.56
CA LEU A 169 6.42 -9.08 -7.92
C LEU A 169 7.29 -7.98 -8.56
N THR A 170 7.62 -6.93 -7.82
CA THR A 170 8.49 -5.86 -8.30
C THR A 170 9.86 -6.41 -8.68
N VAL A 171 10.47 -7.29 -7.88
CA VAL A 171 11.73 -7.96 -8.20
C VAL A 171 11.61 -8.75 -9.51
N ALA A 172 10.61 -9.61 -9.62
CA ALA A 172 10.40 -10.43 -10.82
C ALA A 172 10.25 -9.58 -12.08
N MET A 173 9.38 -8.56 -12.04
CA MET A 173 9.12 -7.67 -13.17
C MET A 173 10.33 -6.81 -13.52
N THR A 174 11.12 -6.37 -12.53
CA THR A 174 12.36 -5.60 -12.77
C THR A 174 13.38 -6.44 -13.52
N LEU A 175 13.57 -7.70 -13.11
CA LEU A 175 14.51 -8.60 -13.77
C LEU A 175 14.08 -8.94 -15.20
N GLU A 176 12.80 -9.23 -15.41
CA GLU A 176 12.27 -9.50 -16.75
C GLU A 176 12.34 -8.26 -17.66
N ALA A 177 12.03 -7.06 -17.13
CA ALA A 177 12.15 -5.82 -17.89
C ALA A 177 13.61 -5.52 -18.26
N ALA A 178 14.55 -5.69 -17.33
CA ALA A 178 15.98 -5.50 -17.60
C ALA A 178 16.48 -6.48 -18.66
N LYS A 179 16.13 -7.76 -18.53
CA LYS A 179 16.44 -8.80 -19.51
C LYS A 179 15.91 -8.43 -20.90
N LYS A 180 14.63 -8.04 -20.98
CA LYS A 180 14.02 -7.65 -22.24
C LYS A 180 14.68 -6.42 -22.86
N ALA A 181 15.02 -5.40 -22.05
CA ALA A 181 15.69 -4.20 -22.52
C ALA A 181 17.06 -4.53 -23.15
N VAL A 182 17.88 -5.31 -22.45
CA VAL A 182 19.22 -5.69 -22.95
C VAL A 182 19.13 -6.56 -24.22
N GLN A 183 18.14 -7.44 -24.32
CA GLN A 183 17.88 -8.19 -25.57
C GLN A 183 17.51 -7.27 -26.72
N LEU A 184 16.65 -6.25 -26.50
CA LEU A 184 16.29 -5.26 -27.51
C LEU A 184 17.49 -4.39 -27.95
N MET A 185 18.47 -4.21 -27.06
CA MET A 185 19.74 -3.56 -27.38
C MET A 185 20.70 -4.45 -28.21
N GLY A 186 20.32 -5.66 -28.55
CA GLY A 186 21.08 -6.58 -29.39
C GLY A 186 22.08 -7.48 -28.67
N ALA A 187 21.98 -7.62 -27.36
CA ALA A 187 22.86 -8.53 -26.63
C ALA A 187 22.50 -9.99 -26.95
N ALA A 188 23.46 -10.73 -27.51
CA ALA A 188 23.30 -12.15 -27.85
C ALA A 188 23.43 -13.08 -26.64
N ASP A 189 24.26 -12.73 -25.65
CA ASP A 189 24.49 -13.51 -24.44
C ASP A 189 24.51 -12.60 -23.21
N LEU A 190 23.44 -12.66 -22.43
CA LEU A 190 23.26 -11.83 -21.25
C LEU A 190 24.24 -12.19 -20.12
N THR A 191 24.75 -13.40 -20.09
CA THR A 191 25.64 -13.90 -19.01
C THR A 191 27.05 -13.31 -19.09
N LYS A 192 27.43 -12.79 -20.25
CA LYS A 192 28.74 -12.15 -20.49
C LYS A 192 28.74 -10.64 -20.14
N GLY A 193 27.60 -10.11 -19.76
CA GLY A 193 27.48 -8.70 -19.39
C GLY A 193 28.17 -8.36 -18.08
N LYS A 194 28.29 -7.05 -17.84
CA LYS A 194 28.62 -6.46 -16.54
C LYS A 194 27.42 -5.69 -16.05
N VAL A 195 27.01 -5.91 -14.81
CA VAL A 195 25.82 -5.25 -14.19
C VAL A 195 26.27 -4.45 -13.00
N MET A 196 25.76 -3.22 -12.90
CA MET A 196 25.89 -2.41 -11.70
C MET A 196 24.49 -2.22 -11.08
N ILE A 197 24.39 -2.44 -9.76
CA ILE A 197 23.13 -2.34 -9.01
C ILE A 197 23.31 -1.28 -7.93
N GLY A 198 22.59 -0.16 -8.07
CA GLY A 198 22.53 0.90 -7.07
C GLY A 198 21.51 0.60 -5.99
N GLY A 199 21.82 0.99 -4.73
CA GLY A 199 20.95 0.73 -3.58
C GLY A 199 20.86 -0.76 -3.20
N ALA A 200 21.96 -1.51 -3.38
CA ALA A 200 22.02 -2.97 -3.27
C ALA A 200 21.62 -3.53 -1.89
N THR A 201 21.58 -2.68 -0.86
CA THR A 201 21.11 -3.03 0.50
C THR A 201 19.60 -2.90 0.67
N GLY A 202 18.90 -2.25 -0.26
CA GLY A 202 17.44 -2.07 -0.22
C GLY A 202 16.67 -3.39 -0.42
N SER A 203 15.43 -3.44 0.04
CA SER A 203 14.60 -4.66 0.06
C SER A 203 14.37 -5.30 -1.33
N ILE A 204 14.28 -4.49 -2.39
CA ILE A 204 14.13 -4.97 -3.77
C ILE A 204 15.52 -5.27 -4.37
N ALA A 205 16.43 -4.30 -4.31
CA ALA A 205 17.72 -4.41 -4.97
C ALA A 205 18.60 -5.52 -4.40
N SER A 206 18.52 -5.83 -3.10
CA SER A 206 19.25 -6.95 -2.49
C SER A 206 18.84 -8.30 -3.06
N VAL A 207 17.54 -8.50 -3.31
CA VAL A 207 17.03 -9.74 -3.91
C VAL A 207 17.40 -9.78 -5.40
N CYS A 208 17.23 -8.68 -6.13
CA CYS A 208 17.69 -8.58 -7.52
C CYS A 208 19.19 -8.91 -7.64
N SER A 209 20.00 -8.37 -6.72
CA SER A 209 21.44 -8.63 -6.70
C SER A 209 21.80 -10.12 -6.58
N ARG A 210 21.12 -10.82 -5.67
CA ARG A 210 21.32 -12.27 -5.47
C ARG A 210 20.91 -13.06 -6.72
N LEU A 211 19.78 -12.74 -7.33
CA LEU A 211 19.29 -13.44 -8.52
C LEU A 211 20.16 -13.17 -9.74
N ILE A 212 20.59 -11.93 -9.95
CA ILE A 212 21.48 -11.55 -11.05
C ILE A 212 22.86 -12.22 -10.88
N ALA A 213 23.42 -12.26 -9.66
CA ALA A 213 24.71 -12.87 -9.40
C ALA A 213 24.75 -14.39 -9.66
N GLN A 214 23.61 -15.06 -9.68
CA GLN A 214 23.54 -16.48 -10.09
C GLN A 214 23.71 -16.66 -11.60
N ALA A 215 23.35 -15.66 -12.40
CA ALA A 215 23.39 -15.72 -13.86
C ALA A 215 24.60 -14.98 -14.46
N ILE A 216 25.05 -13.89 -13.85
CA ILE A 216 26.08 -12.99 -14.36
C ILE A 216 27.23 -12.91 -13.35
N LYS A 217 28.46 -13.24 -13.83
CA LYS A 217 29.64 -13.24 -12.93
C LYS A 217 30.15 -11.85 -12.56
N ASN A 218 29.99 -10.88 -13.44
CA ASN A 218 30.51 -9.52 -13.26
C ASN A 218 29.44 -8.59 -12.72
N VAL A 219 29.27 -8.55 -11.39
CA VAL A 219 28.28 -7.71 -10.70
C VAL A 219 28.99 -6.70 -9.81
N VAL A 220 28.62 -5.45 -9.94
CA VAL A 220 29.08 -4.33 -9.08
C VAL A 220 27.90 -3.90 -8.22
N LEU A 221 28.06 -3.93 -6.92
CA LEU A 221 27.04 -3.51 -5.95
C LEU A 221 27.44 -2.15 -5.37
N VAL A 222 26.50 -1.22 -5.38
CA VAL A 222 26.67 0.12 -4.82
C VAL A 222 25.56 0.32 -3.78
N SER A 223 25.94 0.72 -2.60
CA SER A 223 25.05 0.97 -1.46
C SER A 223 25.00 2.48 -1.16
#